data_4474d0dc186307cd9a60086a12d566ef
#
_entry.id   4474d0dc186307cd9a60086a12d566ef
#
_cell.length_a   1.000
_cell.length_b   1.000
_cell.length_c   1.000
_cell.angle_alpha   90.00
_cell.angle_beta   90.00
_cell.angle_gamma   90.00
#
_symmetry.space_group_name_H-M   'P 1'
#
loop_
_entity.id
_entity.type
_entity.pdbx_description
1 polymer ?
#
loop_
_entity_poly.entity_id
_entity_poly.type
_entity_poly.pdbx_seq_one_letter_code
_entity_poly.pdbx_strand_id
1 'polypeptide(L)'
;DSEQLIRQLEEVGYSVTHDTENPQGEIAVINTCGFIGDAKEESINMILEFAERKEEGDLKKLFVMGCLSERYLKELAIEIPQVDKFYGKFNWKELLQDLGQTYHDELYIERTLTTPRHYAYLKISEGCDRKCSYCAIPIITGRHISKPIDEILDEVRYLVSQGVKEFQVIAQ
;
A
#
# COMPACT_ATOMS: atom_id res chain seq x y z
N ASP A 1 -1.09 -1.45 5.16
CA ASP A 1 -1.37 -2.10 3.87
C ASP A 1 -0.06 -2.58 3.18
N SER A 2 0.97 -1.71 2.99
CA SER A 2 2.23 -2.12 2.34
C SER A 2 2.93 -3.26 3.06
N GLU A 3 3.05 -3.21 4.39
CA GLU A 3 3.69 -4.24 5.20
C GLU A 3 2.98 -5.60 5.10
N GLN A 4 1.64 -5.60 4.96
CA GLN A 4 0.85 -6.82 4.71
C GLN A 4 1.12 -7.36 3.30
N LEU A 5 1.14 -6.49 2.29
CA LEU A 5 1.48 -6.88 0.92
C LEU A 5 2.89 -7.47 0.83
N ILE A 6 3.87 -6.84 1.49
CA ILE A 6 5.25 -7.35 1.55
C ILE A 6 5.26 -8.77 2.14
N ARG A 7 4.58 -8.97 3.27
CA ARG A 7 4.50 -10.30 3.92
C ARG A 7 3.88 -11.37 3.02
N GLN A 8 2.82 -11.02 2.29
CA GLN A 8 2.17 -11.90 1.33
C GLN A 8 3.09 -12.26 0.15
N LEU A 9 3.83 -11.27 -0.38
CA LEU A 9 4.78 -11.48 -1.47
C LEU A 9 5.96 -12.36 -1.04
N GLU A 10 6.48 -12.16 0.17
CA GLU A 10 7.55 -12.97 0.74
C GLU A 10 7.10 -14.43 0.95
N GLU A 11 5.86 -14.66 1.39
CA GLU A 11 5.31 -16.02 1.56
C GLU A 11 5.29 -16.81 0.24
N VAL A 12 4.97 -16.15 -0.86
CA VAL A 12 4.94 -16.77 -2.19
C VAL A 12 6.30 -16.76 -2.90
N GLY A 13 7.38 -16.40 -2.17
CA GLY A 13 8.76 -16.55 -2.62
C GLY A 13 9.37 -15.35 -3.33
N TYR A 14 8.73 -14.18 -3.33
CA TYR A 14 9.36 -12.96 -3.83
C TYR A 14 10.36 -12.40 -2.81
N SER A 15 11.49 -11.91 -3.31
CA SER A 15 12.39 -11.07 -2.53
C SER A 15 11.96 -9.62 -2.69
N VAL A 16 11.55 -8.99 -1.60
CA VAL A 16 11.02 -7.62 -1.61
C VAL A 16 12.02 -6.66 -0.99
N THR A 17 12.31 -5.56 -1.68
CA THR A 17 13.04 -4.40 -1.13
C THR A 17 12.09 -3.23 -1.01
N HIS A 18 12.16 -2.52 0.10
CA HIS A 18 11.26 -1.40 0.42
C HIS A 18 12.07 -0.14 0.71
N ASP A 19 11.62 1.02 0.22
CA ASP A 19 12.22 2.35 0.43
C ASP A 19 13.75 2.38 0.28
N THR A 20 14.25 1.87 -0.85
CA THR A 20 15.69 1.88 -1.15
C THR A 20 16.02 3.01 -2.13
N GLU A 21 17.15 3.69 -1.91
CA GLU A 21 17.66 4.73 -2.82
C GLU A 21 18.01 4.20 -4.21
N ASN A 22 18.30 2.91 -4.31
CA ASN A 22 18.68 2.27 -5.57
C ASN A 22 17.89 0.97 -5.77
N PRO A 23 16.61 1.06 -6.11
CA PRO A 23 15.73 -0.10 -6.25
C PRO A 23 16.20 -1.00 -7.39
N GLN A 24 16.43 -2.28 -7.05
CA GLN A 24 16.78 -3.32 -7.99
C GLN A 24 15.63 -4.33 -8.02
N GLY A 25 15.17 -4.72 -9.20
CA GLY A 25 14.11 -5.70 -9.32
C GLY A 25 13.43 -5.67 -10.68
N GLU A 26 12.76 -6.75 -11.02
CA GLU A 26 12.02 -6.88 -12.28
C GLU A 26 10.60 -6.30 -12.20
N ILE A 27 10.08 -6.14 -11.00
CA ILE A 27 8.71 -5.68 -10.73
C ILE A 27 8.77 -4.55 -9.70
N ALA A 28 8.13 -3.44 -10.01
CA ALA A 28 7.92 -2.34 -9.07
C ALA A 28 6.44 -2.22 -8.69
N VAL A 29 6.19 -1.95 -7.41
CA VAL A 29 4.87 -1.62 -6.88
C VAL A 29 4.96 -0.30 -6.14
N ILE A 30 4.32 0.74 -6.66
CA ILE A 30 4.32 2.08 -6.07
C ILE A 30 3.03 2.27 -5.27
N ASN A 31 3.19 2.48 -3.95
CA ASN A 31 2.07 2.84 -3.08
C ASN A 31 2.00 4.36 -2.95
N THR A 32 0.90 4.95 -3.40
CA THR A 32 0.75 6.38 -3.63
C THR A 32 -0.07 7.09 -2.56
N CYS A 33 0.28 8.34 -2.27
CA CYS A 33 -0.49 9.24 -1.42
C CYS A 33 -1.38 10.17 -2.27
N GLY A 34 -2.67 10.27 -1.92
CA GLY A 34 -3.66 11.09 -2.65
C GLY A 34 -4.21 12.29 -1.87
N PHE A 35 -3.69 12.59 -0.67
CA PHE A 35 -4.28 13.57 0.24
C PHE A 35 -3.66 14.96 0.13
N ILE A 36 -2.34 15.06 0.24
CA ILE A 36 -1.59 16.31 0.32
C ILE A 36 -0.98 16.65 -1.06
N GLY A 37 -0.95 17.93 -1.43
CA GLY A 37 -0.42 18.39 -2.73
C GLY A 37 0.98 17.88 -3.01
N ASP A 38 1.90 18.14 -2.10
CA ASP A 38 3.31 17.74 -2.21
C ASP A 38 3.50 16.23 -2.32
N ALA A 39 2.76 15.46 -1.49
CA ALA A 39 2.81 13.99 -1.55
C ALA A 39 2.19 13.40 -2.83
N LYS A 40 1.22 14.11 -3.44
CA LYS A 40 0.71 13.73 -4.77
C LYS A 40 1.75 13.97 -5.85
N GLU A 41 2.43 15.11 -5.81
CA GLU A 41 3.50 15.45 -6.75
C GLU A 41 4.65 14.44 -6.63
N GLU A 42 5.08 14.12 -5.41
CA GLU A 42 6.09 13.11 -5.15
C GLU A 42 5.66 11.73 -5.70
N SER A 43 4.40 11.33 -5.46
CA SER A 43 3.87 10.07 -5.98
C SER A 43 3.86 10.04 -7.52
N ILE A 44 3.47 11.13 -8.17
CA ILE A 44 3.46 11.22 -9.64
C ILE A 44 4.88 11.16 -10.18
N ASN A 45 5.80 11.92 -9.60
CA ASN A 45 7.20 11.92 -10.02
C ASN A 45 7.84 10.53 -9.89
N MET A 46 7.56 9.82 -8.81
CA MET A 46 7.99 8.43 -8.64
C MET A 46 7.41 7.50 -9.71
N ILE A 47 6.13 7.64 -10.04
CA ILE A 47 5.52 6.83 -11.12
C ILE A 47 6.21 7.10 -12.45
N LEU A 48 6.49 8.37 -12.78
CA LEU A 48 7.14 8.74 -14.04
C LEU A 48 8.58 8.22 -14.10
N GLU A 49 9.34 8.33 -13.02
CA GLU A 49 10.70 7.76 -12.94
C GLU A 49 10.71 6.24 -13.22
N PHE A 50 9.79 5.50 -12.59
CA PHE A 50 9.72 4.05 -12.81
C PHE A 50 9.13 3.70 -14.19
N ALA A 51 8.30 4.56 -14.77
CA ALA A 51 7.82 4.41 -16.14
C ALA A 51 8.98 4.54 -17.16
N GLU A 52 9.87 5.51 -16.97
CA GLU A 52 11.10 5.66 -17.79
C GLU A 52 12.00 4.43 -17.68
N ARG A 53 12.27 3.95 -16.46
CA ARG A 53 13.06 2.73 -16.24
C ARG A 53 12.46 1.49 -16.92
N LYS A 54 11.12 1.42 -16.99
CA LYS A 54 10.45 0.36 -17.73
C LYS A 54 10.65 0.47 -19.24
N GLU A 55 10.61 1.67 -19.80
CA GLU A 55 10.90 1.91 -21.22
C GLU A 55 12.36 1.60 -21.58
N GLU A 56 13.29 1.86 -20.66
CA GLU A 56 14.72 1.51 -20.80
C GLU A 56 14.99 0.00 -20.67
N GLY A 57 14.00 -0.77 -20.19
CA GLY A 57 14.10 -2.23 -20.07
C GLY A 57 14.66 -2.72 -18.73
N ASP A 58 14.90 -1.83 -17.77
CA ASP A 58 15.37 -2.17 -16.42
C ASP A 58 14.26 -2.81 -15.57
N LEU A 59 12.99 -2.58 -15.95
CA LEU A 59 11.82 -3.05 -15.24
C LEU A 59 10.87 -3.80 -16.18
N LYS A 60 10.41 -4.98 -15.78
CA LYS A 60 9.47 -5.77 -16.57
C LYS A 60 8.02 -5.39 -16.33
N LYS A 61 7.68 -5.07 -15.07
CA LYS A 61 6.32 -4.71 -14.67
C LYS A 61 6.30 -3.55 -13.69
N LEU A 62 5.37 -2.65 -13.91
CA LEU A 62 5.11 -1.49 -13.05
C LEU A 62 3.65 -1.49 -12.62
N PHE A 63 3.42 -1.57 -11.32
CA PHE A 63 2.10 -1.51 -10.70
C PHE A 63 2.00 -0.29 -9.79
N VAL A 64 0.84 0.33 -9.77
CA VAL A 64 0.55 1.50 -8.92
C VAL A 64 -0.69 1.23 -8.09
N MET A 65 -0.62 1.54 -6.79
CA MET A 65 -1.72 1.36 -5.85
C MET A 65 -1.84 2.54 -4.88
N GLY A 66 -2.85 2.55 -4.06
CA GLY A 66 -3.00 3.51 -2.96
C GLY A 66 -3.99 4.63 -3.23
N CYS A 67 -3.90 5.69 -2.43
CA CYS A 67 -4.92 6.75 -2.38
C CYS A 67 -4.98 7.63 -3.63
N LEU A 68 -3.86 7.91 -4.27
CA LEU A 68 -3.83 8.67 -5.52
C LEU A 68 -4.47 7.85 -6.64
N SER A 69 -4.08 6.58 -6.75
CA SER A 69 -4.63 5.64 -7.71
C SER A 69 -6.13 5.44 -7.52
N GLU A 70 -6.62 5.30 -6.27
CA GLU A 70 -8.06 5.23 -5.98
C GLU A 70 -8.83 6.42 -6.53
N ARG A 71 -8.28 7.62 -6.35
CA ARG A 71 -8.95 8.87 -6.69
C ARG A 71 -8.92 9.22 -8.17
N TYR A 72 -7.82 8.92 -8.86
CA TYR A 72 -7.52 9.39 -10.22
C TYR A 72 -7.20 8.25 -11.20
N LEU A 73 -7.74 7.05 -10.94
CA LEU A 73 -7.41 5.84 -11.70
C LEU A 73 -7.57 6.02 -13.21
N LYS A 74 -8.66 6.63 -13.63
CA LYS A 74 -8.97 6.81 -15.07
C LYS A 74 -8.01 7.79 -15.75
N GLU A 75 -7.73 8.89 -15.08
CA GLU A 75 -6.83 9.93 -15.55
C GLU A 75 -5.39 9.40 -15.63
N LEU A 76 -4.92 8.77 -14.57
CA LEU A 76 -3.57 8.20 -14.52
C LEU A 76 -3.36 7.11 -15.58
N ALA A 77 -4.36 6.27 -15.82
CA ALA A 77 -4.25 5.20 -16.83
C ALA A 77 -4.17 5.75 -18.28
N ILE A 78 -4.70 6.94 -18.52
CA ILE A 78 -4.60 7.62 -19.83
C ILE A 78 -3.26 8.34 -19.96
N GLU A 79 -2.83 9.03 -18.89
CA GLU A 79 -1.65 9.91 -18.91
C GLU A 79 -0.33 9.10 -18.80
N ILE A 80 -0.35 7.95 -18.13
CA ILE A 80 0.85 7.11 -17.91
C ILE A 80 0.57 5.67 -18.36
N PRO A 81 0.50 5.42 -19.67
CA PRO A 81 0.19 4.09 -20.22
C PRO A 81 1.29 3.04 -20.01
N GLN A 82 2.47 3.45 -19.55
CA GLN A 82 3.58 2.56 -19.20
C GLN A 82 3.29 1.69 -17.97
N VAL A 83 2.37 2.13 -17.10
CA VAL A 83 1.93 1.35 -15.93
C VAL A 83 1.09 0.17 -16.40
N ASP A 84 1.44 -1.04 -16.00
CA ASP A 84 0.71 -2.26 -16.39
C ASP A 84 -0.69 -2.30 -15.80
N LYS A 85 -0.83 -1.88 -14.52
CA LYS A 85 -2.13 -1.78 -13.89
C LYS A 85 -2.11 -0.83 -12.70
N PHE A 86 -3.21 -0.09 -12.55
CA PHE A 86 -3.52 0.72 -11.39
C PHE A 86 -4.53 -0.01 -10.51
N TYR A 87 -4.24 -0.09 -9.22
CA TYR A 87 -5.13 -0.67 -8.21
C TYR A 87 -5.63 0.44 -7.29
N GLY A 88 -6.88 0.31 -6.85
CA GLY A 88 -7.41 1.16 -5.78
C GLY A 88 -6.76 0.87 -4.44
N LYS A 89 -7.06 1.70 -3.45
CA LYS A 89 -6.52 1.57 -2.10
C LYS A 89 -6.76 0.19 -1.48
N PHE A 90 -7.92 -0.42 -1.77
CA PHE A 90 -8.35 -1.69 -1.17
C PHE A 90 -8.13 -2.90 -2.07
N ASN A 91 -7.76 -2.69 -3.33
CA ASN A 91 -7.68 -3.75 -4.33
C ASN A 91 -6.28 -4.36 -4.46
N TRP A 92 -5.37 -4.09 -3.53
CA TRP A 92 -4.00 -4.61 -3.57
C TRP A 92 -3.92 -6.15 -3.56
N LYS A 93 -4.97 -6.85 -3.10
CA LYS A 93 -5.07 -8.31 -3.18
C LYS A 93 -5.14 -8.81 -4.63
N GLU A 94 -5.69 -8.01 -5.54
CA GLU A 94 -5.74 -8.34 -6.97
C GLU A 94 -4.34 -8.36 -7.59
N LEU A 95 -3.39 -7.60 -7.04
CA LEU A 95 -1.99 -7.60 -7.47
C LEU A 95 -1.38 -9.01 -7.39
N LEU A 96 -1.65 -9.75 -6.31
CA LEU A 96 -1.17 -11.12 -6.16
C LEU A 96 -1.73 -12.02 -7.26
N GLN A 97 -3.01 -11.88 -7.61
CA GLN A 97 -3.65 -12.64 -8.69
C GLN A 97 -3.01 -12.29 -10.05
N ASP A 98 -2.73 -11.03 -10.32
CA ASP A 98 -2.07 -10.58 -11.56
C ASP A 98 -0.60 -11.04 -11.65
N LEU A 99 0.01 -11.35 -10.51
CA LEU A 99 1.31 -12.00 -10.42
C LEU A 99 1.21 -13.55 -10.49
N GLY A 100 -0.01 -14.09 -10.68
CA GLY A 100 -0.26 -15.54 -10.72
C GLY A 100 -0.19 -16.22 -9.34
N GLN A 101 -0.33 -15.45 -8.27
CA GLN A 101 -0.24 -15.90 -6.89
C GLN A 101 -1.60 -15.89 -6.19
N THR A 102 -1.74 -16.66 -5.12
CA THR A 102 -2.94 -16.71 -4.29
C THR A 102 -2.72 -15.86 -3.04
N TYR A 103 -3.76 -15.12 -2.64
CA TYR A 103 -3.77 -14.45 -1.35
C TYR A 103 -3.96 -15.46 -0.22
N HIS A 104 -3.11 -15.38 0.80
CA HIS A 104 -3.12 -16.23 1.97
C HIS A 104 -3.96 -15.58 3.09
N ASP A 105 -5.22 -15.99 3.22
CA ASP A 105 -6.13 -15.45 4.23
C ASP A 105 -5.66 -15.70 5.67
N GLU A 106 -4.89 -16.77 5.90
CA GLU A 106 -4.30 -17.10 7.20
C GLU A 106 -3.28 -16.08 7.69
N LEU A 107 -2.68 -15.30 6.78
CA LEU A 107 -1.71 -14.26 7.09
C LEU A 107 -2.35 -12.87 7.27
N TYR A 108 -3.65 -12.78 7.48
CA TYR A 108 -4.38 -11.52 7.47
C TYR A 108 -3.93 -10.51 8.55
N ILE A 109 -3.34 -10.97 9.65
CA ILE A 109 -2.76 -10.16 10.72
C ILE A 109 -1.24 -10.00 10.59
N GLU A 110 -0.60 -10.84 9.77
CA GLU A 110 0.85 -10.84 9.63
C GLU A 110 1.30 -9.70 8.70
N ARG A 111 2.42 -9.11 9.03
CA ARG A 111 3.05 -8.08 8.22
C ARG A 111 4.56 -8.02 8.46
N THR A 112 5.30 -7.71 7.41
CA THR A 112 6.74 -7.43 7.51
C THR A 112 6.92 -5.98 7.90
N LEU A 113 7.46 -5.74 9.11
CA LEU A 113 7.63 -4.38 9.64
C LEU A 113 8.68 -3.62 8.83
N THR A 114 8.29 -2.46 8.31
CA THR A 114 9.17 -1.49 7.65
C THR A 114 9.65 -0.40 8.61
N THR A 115 9.07 -0.33 9.80
CA THR A 115 9.48 0.54 10.89
C THR A 115 10.58 -0.10 11.75
N PRO A 116 11.32 0.68 12.57
CA PRO A 116 12.17 0.12 13.62
C PRO A 116 11.39 -0.84 14.53
N ARG A 117 11.98 -1.96 14.89
CA ARG A 117 11.31 -3.08 15.58
C ARG A 117 10.63 -2.75 16.91
N HIS A 118 10.96 -1.61 17.53
CA HIS A 118 10.40 -1.26 18.83
C HIS A 118 9.01 -0.64 18.76
N TYR A 119 8.56 -0.14 17.59
CA TYR A 119 7.22 0.41 17.43
C TYR A 119 6.55 -0.04 16.13
N ALA A 120 5.22 0.01 16.12
CA ALA A 120 4.42 -0.24 14.92
C ALA A 120 3.17 0.65 14.89
N TYR A 121 2.70 0.95 13.69
CA TYR A 121 1.39 1.58 13.52
C TYR A 121 0.29 0.54 13.66
N LEU A 122 -0.73 0.86 14.45
CA LEU A 122 -1.90 0.01 14.65
C LEU A 122 -3.13 0.73 14.10
N LYS A 123 -3.63 0.28 12.95
CA LYS A 123 -4.81 0.85 12.33
C LYS A 123 -6.08 0.21 12.93
N ILE A 124 -6.89 1.02 13.59
CA ILE A 124 -8.13 0.59 14.28
C ILE A 124 -9.41 0.89 13.49
N SER A 125 -9.35 1.79 12.51
CA SER A 125 -10.48 2.12 11.64
C SER A 125 -10.03 2.73 10.33
N GLU A 126 -10.93 2.80 9.36
CA GLU A 126 -10.75 3.49 8.09
C GLU A 126 -11.98 4.32 7.73
N GLY A 127 -11.77 5.33 6.87
CA GLY A 127 -12.83 6.18 6.36
C GLY A 127 -13.36 7.21 7.35
N CYS A 128 -14.27 8.04 6.86
CA CYS A 128 -14.85 9.11 7.65
C CYS A 128 -16.24 9.50 7.14
N ASP A 129 -17.22 9.63 8.06
CA ASP A 129 -18.58 10.05 7.73
C ASP A 129 -18.76 11.58 7.69
N ARG A 130 -17.72 12.35 8.05
CA ARG A 130 -17.76 13.81 8.04
C ARG A 130 -17.58 14.35 6.63
N LYS A 131 -18.36 15.38 6.29
CA LYS A 131 -18.33 16.05 4.97
C LYS A 131 -17.61 17.39 5.04
N CYS A 132 -16.37 17.40 5.51
CA CYS A 132 -15.55 18.61 5.53
C CYS A 132 -15.20 19.02 4.10
N SER A 133 -15.42 20.31 3.74
CA SER A 133 -15.29 20.81 2.36
C SER A 133 -13.88 20.67 1.76
N TYR A 134 -12.86 20.57 2.59
CA TYR A 134 -11.45 20.48 2.20
C TYR A 134 -10.88 19.05 2.28
N CYS A 135 -11.66 18.08 2.74
CA CYS A 135 -11.15 16.75 3.07
C CYS A 135 -11.55 15.70 2.04
N ALA A 136 -10.55 15.01 1.48
CA ALA A 136 -10.75 13.97 0.49
C ALA A 136 -10.98 12.56 1.08
N ILE A 137 -10.86 12.37 2.40
CA ILE A 137 -10.97 11.05 3.04
C ILE A 137 -12.28 10.33 2.66
N PRO A 138 -13.49 10.96 2.75
CA PRO A 138 -14.73 10.28 2.38
C PRO A 138 -14.81 9.86 0.91
N ILE A 139 -14.07 10.54 0.04
CA ILE A 139 -14.04 10.26 -1.41
C ILE A 139 -13.08 9.09 -1.70
N ILE A 140 -11.94 9.05 -1.01
CA ILE A 140 -10.88 8.06 -1.26
C ILE A 140 -11.14 6.76 -0.48
N THR A 141 -11.52 6.89 0.81
CA THR A 141 -11.62 5.75 1.73
C THR A 141 -13.07 5.34 2.00
N GLY A 142 -14.03 6.25 1.72
CA GLY A 142 -15.44 5.98 1.96
C GLY A 142 -15.88 6.24 3.40
N ARG A 143 -16.91 5.49 3.83
CA ARG A 143 -17.49 5.60 5.17
C ARG A 143 -16.55 5.10 6.25
N HIS A 144 -16.77 5.62 7.46
CA HIS A 144 -16.05 5.13 8.65
C HIS A 144 -16.41 3.68 8.95
N ILE A 145 -15.40 2.84 9.03
CA ILE A 145 -15.51 1.42 9.39
C ILE A 145 -14.47 1.14 10.46
N SER A 146 -14.93 0.74 11.64
CA SER A 146 -14.04 0.29 12.73
C SER A 146 -13.63 -1.15 12.50
N LYS A 147 -12.36 -1.46 12.76
CA LYS A 147 -11.87 -2.83 12.79
C LYS A 147 -12.45 -3.56 14.02
N PRO A 148 -12.85 -4.82 13.91
CA PRO A 148 -13.31 -5.62 15.06
C PRO A 148 -12.25 -5.67 16.16
N ILE A 149 -12.69 -5.58 17.44
CA ILE A 149 -11.75 -5.55 18.58
C ILE A 149 -10.90 -6.81 18.64
N ASP A 150 -11.48 -7.96 18.36
CA ASP A 150 -10.75 -9.24 18.38
C ASP A 150 -9.62 -9.27 17.34
N GLU A 151 -9.87 -8.77 16.12
CA GLU A 151 -8.84 -8.64 15.09
C GLU A 151 -7.72 -7.67 15.48
N ILE A 152 -8.07 -6.55 16.14
CA ILE A 152 -7.08 -5.59 16.66
C ILE A 152 -6.22 -6.26 17.73
N LEU A 153 -6.83 -7.02 18.65
CA LEU A 153 -6.11 -7.71 19.71
C LEU A 153 -5.20 -8.81 19.18
N ASP A 154 -5.64 -9.53 18.15
CA ASP A 154 -4.82 -10.56 17.51
C ASP A 154 -3.61 -9.95 16.80
N GLU A 155 -3.79 -8.84 16.07
CA GLU A 155 -2.71 -8.09 15.47
C GLU A 155 -1.74 -7.55 16.53
N VAL A 156 -2.23 -7.03 17.66
CA VAL A 156 -1.39 -6.57 18.78
C VAL A 156 -0.57 -7.73 19.34
N ARG A 157 -1.18 -8.89 19.60
CA ARG A 157 -0.46 -10.09 20.10
C ARG A 157 0.63 -10.53 19.13
N TYR A 158 0.32 -10.57 17.84
CA TYR A 158 1.29 -10.89 16.80
C TYR A 158 2.48 -9.91 16.85
N LEU A 159 2.23 -8.61 16.82
CA LEU A 159 3.27 -7.58 16.81
C LEU A 159 4.13 -7.60 18.10
N VAL A 160 3.51 -7.83 19.24
CA VAL A 160 4.25 -8.02 20.51
C VAL A 160 5.16 -9.23 20.41
N SER A 161 4.71 -10.33 19.81
CA SER A 161 5.57 -11.52 19.61
C SER A 161 6.76 -11.25 18.68
N GLN A 162 6.64 -10.27 17.77
CA GLN A 162 7.72 -9.80 16.90
C GLN A 162 8.68 -8.79 17.62
N GLY A 163 8.40 -8.43 18.88
CA GLY A 163 9.25 -7.56 19.69
C GLY A 163 8.81 -6.09 19.72
N VAL A 164 7.64 -5.75 19.18
CA VAL A 164 7.07 -4.39 19.26
C VAL A 164 6.71 -4.07 20.72
N LYS A 165 7.08 -2.88 21.16
CA LYS A 165 6.87 -2.39 22.53
C LYS A 165 5.98 -1.14 22.59
N GLU A 166 5.83 -0.44 21.47
CA GLU A 166 5.06 0.78 21.34
C GLU A 166 4.12 0.71 20.14
N PHE A 167 2.89 1.13 20.31
CA PHE A 167 1.91 1.22 19.25
C PHE A 167 1.51 2.67 19.00
N GLN A 168 1.67 3.10 17.75
CA GLN A 168 1.08 4.35 17.29
C GLN A 168 -0.29 4.03 16.69
N VAL A 169 -1.34 4.30 17.49
CA VAL A 169 -2.72 3.99 17.09
C VAL A 169 -3.20 5.03 16.09
N ILE A 170 -3.62 4.56 14.92
CA ILE A 170 -4.09 5.40 13.82
C ILE A 170 -5.51 5.01 13.41
N ALA A 171 -6.26 6.00 12.90
CA ALA A 171 -7.62 5.88 12.43
C ALA A 171 -7.78 6.76 11.18
N GLN A 172 -7.92 6.15 10.02
CA GLN A 172 -8.10 6.90 8.78
C GLN A 172 -8.64 6.04 7.64
#